data_6885b4701c3762f2253b63f75466bb8a
#
_entry.id   6885b4701c3762f2253b63f75466bb8a
#
_cell.length_a   1.000
_cell.length_b   1.000
_cell.length_c   1.000
_cell.angle_alpha   90.00
_cell.angle_beta   90.00
_cell.angle_gamma   90.00
#
_symmetry.space_group_name_H-M   'P 1'
#
loop_
_entity.id
_entity.type
_entity.pdbx_description
1 polymer ?
#
loop_
_entity_poly.entity_id
_entity_poly.type
_entity_poly.pdbx_seq_one_letter_code
_entity_poly.pdbx_strand_id
1 'polypeptide(L)'
;VEAKFKNELAKPGKHGRLYVSYGRSILYAGWIYDGVKAVLCGFYDLTQVIAPLLTRWGLEISGSLTLQIFKSLDESQDFDSTVPTHGLHTRIFSDDCSSTYVTRDGEILYFDTDISSCDSGNTFAMFYVLGIFMKLAGFGKYVATQFSRLRESITIRNPSDKHERLVIKPVQIFQGSGCPETTVVNHLASFLISVSMFVFICYANSGFGPKRFDDMNEEERSELLEKAAFAVGHDITIEWRENPAETQFLKYSPLLAESGMRVNTRNFGAIFRGLGTANGDLSAKTLGVSLAQFRKMTMAEKSELYCGNVIKGLKHEPRSLVMDALRDRFRISNGTIPDDFNRDSTPRSAHYLPLSSLQERYGGTE
;
A
#
# COMPACT_ATOMS: atom_id res chain seq x y z
N VAL A 1 -21.93 1.02 10.50
CA VAL A 1 -20.77 1.85 10.12
C VAL A 1 -21.19 3.28 9.83
N GLU A 2 -20.28 4.21 10.01
CA GLU A 2 -20.47 5.64 9.71
C GLU A 2 -19.59 6.03 8.52
N ALA A 3 -20.14 6.84 7.60
CA ALA A 3 -19.38 7.36 6.47
C ALA A 3 -19.19 8.88 6.58
N LYS A 4 -18.02 9.34 6.17
CA LYS A 4 -17.64 10.76 6.05
C LYS A 4 -16.99 10.99 4.70
N PHE A 5 -17.15 12.18 4.13
CA PHE A 5 -16.39 12.54 2.93
C PHE A 5 -14.89 12.62 3.26
N LYS A 6 -14.07 12.03 2.40
CA LYS A 6 -12.62 12.22 2.47
C LYS A 6 -12.28 13.67 2.11
N ASN A 7 -11.45 14.29 2.94
CA ASN A 7 -10.92 15.63 2.66
C ASN A 7 -9.71 15.52 1.74
N GLU A 8 -9.97 15.20 0.48
CA GLU A 8 -8.95 15.08 -0.57
C GLU A 8 -9.45 15.70 -1.87
N LEU A 9 -8.54 16.18 -2.70
CA LEU A 9 -8.89 16.66 -4.04
C LEU A 9 -9.35 15.46 -4.89
N ALA A 10 -10.57 15.56 -5.42
CA ALA A 10 -11.07 14.58 -6.36
C ALA A 10 -10.28 14.68 -7.69
N LYS A 11 -9.94 13.53 -8.27
CA LYS A 11 -9.38 13.52 -9.63
C LYS A 11 -10.42 14.09 -10.61
N PRO A 12 -10.02 14.81 -11.67
CA PRO A 12 -10.95 15.29 -12.68
C PRO A 12 -11.87 14.18 -13.18
N GLY A 13 -13.17 14.44 -13.22
CA GLY A 13 -14.19 13.48 -13.66
C GLY A 13 -14.55 12.38 -12.63
N LYS A 14 -13.97 12.37 -11.43
CA LYS A 14 -14.33 11.43 -10.36
C LYS A 14 -15.05 12.13 -9.21
N HIS A 15 -16.04 11.45 -8.64
CA HIS A 15 -16.74 11.92 -7.45
C HIS A 15 -15.86 11.81 -6.20
N GLY A 16 -16.16 12.63 -5.17
CA GLY A 16 -15.49 12.55 -3.88
C GLY A 16 -15.67 11.16 -3.23
N ARG A 17 -14.61 10.69 -2.55
CA ARG A 17 -14.65 9.39 -1.90
C ARG A 17 -15.25 9.49 -0.50
N LEU A 18 -15.88 8.41 -0.06
CA LEU A 18 -16.34 8.26 1.31
C LEU A 18 -15.30 7.48 2.13
N TYR A 19 -15.05 7.96 3.34
CA TYR A 19 -14.33 7.24 4.37
C TYR A 19 -15.35 6.56 5.26
N VAL A 20 -15.38 5.23 5.26
CA VAL A 20 -16.33 4.42 6.02
C VAL A 20 -15.62 3.77 7.19
N SER A 21 -16.13 3.94 8.40
CA SER A 21 -15.55 3.39 9.63
C SER A 21 -16.62 2.87 10.57
N TYR A 22 -16.24 2.14 11.60
CA TYR A 22 -17.18 1.66 12.62
C TYR A 22 -17.78 2.75 13.54
N GLY A 23 -17.31 3.98 13.41
CA GLY A 23 -17.80 5.08 14.22
C GLY A 23 -17.60 4.84 15.72
N ARG A 24 -18.60 5.26 16.53
CA ARG A 24 -18.53 5.14 17.98
C ARG A 24 -18.67 3.70 18.50
N SER A 25 -19.14 2.76 17.70
CA SER A 25 -19.31 1.36 18.12
C SER A 25 -17.99 0.69 18.54
N ILE A 26 -16.88 1.13 17.98
CA ILE A 26 -15.52 0.70 18.35
C ILE A 26 -15.16 1.02 19.81
N LEU A 27 -15.66 2.13 20.35
CA LEU A 27 -15.34 2.56 21.72
C LEU A 27 -15.86 1.56 22.78
N TYR A 28 -16.94 0.83 22.46
CA TYR A 28 -17.53 -0.17 23.34
C TYR A 28 -16.91 -1.56 23.20
N ALA A 29 -16.12 -1.78 22.17
CA ALA A 29 -15.53 -3.07 21.85
C ALA A 29 -13.98 -2.99 21.70
N GLY A 30 -13.34 -2.00 22.30
CA GLY A 30 -11.91 -1.71 22.13
C GLY A 30 -11.01 -2.92 22.39
N TRP A 31 -11.28 -3.70 23.42
CA TRP A 31 -10.52 -4.91 23.74
C TRP A 31 -10.67 -6.02 22.68
N ILE A 32 -11.87 -6.18 22.08
CA ILE A 32 -12.09 -7.10 20.96
C ILE A 32 -11.30 -6.59 19.73
N TYR A 33 -11.34 -5.30 19.50
CA TYR A 33 -10.63 -4.65 18.43
C TYR A 33 -9.12 -4.85 18.52
N ASP A 34 -8.52 -4.67 19.68
CA ASP A 34 -7.08 -4.87 19.88
C ASP A 34 -6.68 -6.33 19.68
N GLY A 35 -7.48 -7.28 20.14
CA GLY A 35 -7.28 -8.69 19.90
C GLY A 35 -7.36 -9.05 18.41
N VAL A 36 -8.38 -8.56 17.70
CA VAL A 36 -8.50 -8.73 16.24
C VAL A 36 -7.30 -8.14 15.53
N LYS A 37 -6.87 -6.93 15.89
CA LYS A 37 -5.70 -6.28 15.30
C LYS A 37 -4.42 -7.11 15.48
N ALA A 38 -4.21 -7.68 16.66
CA ALA A 38 -3.05 -8.54 16.92
C ALA A 38 -3.05 -9.79 16.02
N VAL A 39 -4.20 -10.45 15.87
CA VAL A 39 -4.36 -11.61 14.97
C VAL A 39 -4.11 -11.21 13.51
N LEU A 40 -4.65 -10.07 13.10
CA LEU A 40 -4.48 -9.56 11.74
C LEU A 40 -3.01 -9.22 11.44
N CYS A 41 -2.26 -8.69 12.41
CA CYS A 41 -0.81 -8.50 12.26
C CYS A 41 -0.08 -9.84 12.05
N GLY A 42 -0.47 -10.90 12.76
CA GLY A 42 0.07 -12.24 12.57
C GLY A 42 -0.19 -12.83 11.18
N PHE A 43 -1.24 -12.36 10.48
CA PHE A 43 -1.52 -12.81 9.12
C PHE A 43 -0.41 -12.44 8.12
N TYR A 44 0.23 -11.30 8.29
CA TYR A 44 1.36 -10.90 7.44
C TYR A 44 2.52 -11.91 7.54
N ASP A 45 2.81 -12.38 8.74
CA ASP A 45 3.87 -13.37 8.95
C ASP A 45 3.48 -14.72 8.36
N LEU A 46 2.20 -15.09 8.40
CA LEU A 46 1.69 -16.30 7.78
C LEU A 46 1.89 -16.30 6.27
N THR A 47 1.69 -15.18 5.57
CA THR A 47 1.92 -15.09 4.12
C THR A 47 3.37 -15.39 3.75
N GLN A 48 4.32 -15.02 4.60
CA GLN A 48 5.75 -15.32 4.41
C GLN A 48 6.06 -16.82 4.57
N VAL A 49 5.33 -17.52 5.44
CA VAL A 49 5.50 -18.97 5.66
C VAL A 49 4.86 -19.78 4.54
N ILE A 50 3.71 -19.34 4.04
CA ILE A 50 2.96 -20.06 2.99
C ILE A 50 3.62 -19.95 1.62
N ALA A 51 4.22 -18.82 1.27
CA ALA A 51 4.83 -18.61 -0.04
C ALA A 51 5.86 -19.70 -0.42
N PRO A 52 6.81 -20.11 0.45
CA PRO A 52 7.74 -21.22 0.16
C PRO A 52 7.05 -22.56 -0.08
N LEU A 53 5.92 -22.81 0.58
CA LEU A 53 5.16 -24.05 0.37
C LEU A 53 4.50 -24.07 -1.01
N LEU A 54 3.94 -22.95 -1.43
CA LEU A 54 3.36 -22.78 -2.77
C LEU A 54 4.42 -22.88 -3.86
N THR A 55 5.60 -22.33 -3.62
CA THR A 55 6.76 -22.49 -4.51
C THR A 55 7.13 -23.97 -4.69
N ARG A 56 7.13 -24.73 -3.61
CA ARG A 56 7.44 -26.18 -3.68
C ARG A 56 6.43 -26.92 -4.57
N TRP A 57 5.16 -26.61 -4.46
CA TRP A 57 4.14 -27.17 -5.35
C TRP A 57 4.30 -26.69 -6.80
N GLY A 58 4.63 -25.44 -7.01
CA GLY A 58 4.96 -24.90 -8.33
C GLY A 58 6.15 -25.59 -8.98
N LEU A 59 7.18 -25.95 -8.21
CA LEU A 59 8.34 -26.73 -8.69
C LEU A 59 7.98 -28.11 -9.19
N GLU A 60 7.00 -28.79 -8.57
CA GLU A 60 6.51 -30.07 -9.05
C GLU A 60 5.83 -29.99 -10.42
N ILE A 61 5.17 -28.84 -10.70
CA ILE A 61 4.44 -28.63 -11.96
C ILE A 61 5.37 -28.07 -13.05
N SER A 62 6.21 -27.08 -12.72
CA SER A 62 6.95 -26.24 -13.69
C SER A 62 8.47 -26.33 -13.60
N GLY A 63 9.00 -27.20 -12.76
CA GLY A 63 10.44 -27.51 -12.63
C GLY A 63 11.22 -26.49 -11.80
N SER A 64 11.41 -25.25 -12.25
CA SER A 64 12.34 -24.32 -11.60
C SER A 64 11.73 -22.97 -11.20
N LEU A 65 10.43 -22.77 -11.43
CA LEU A 65 9.76 -21.53 -11.07
C LEU A 65 9.60 -21.36 -9.56
N THR A 66 9.90 -20.18 -9.07
CA THR A 66 9.76 -19.81 -7.65
C THR A 66 8.73 -18.70 -7.45
N LEU A 67 8.10 -18.67 -6.28
CA LEU A 67 7.29 -17.54 -5.82
C LEU A 67 7.90 -17.00 -4.54
N GLN A 68 8.22 -15.71 -4.53
CA GLN A 68 8.65 -15.01 -3.33
C GLN A 68 7.72 -13.82 -3.07
N ILE A 69 7.35 -13.63 -1.81
CA ILE A 69 6.46 -12.56 -1.37
C ILE A 69 7.17 -11.77 -0.28
N PHE A 70 7.23 -10.46 -0.43
CA PHE A 70 7.88 -9.52 0.48
C PHE A 70 6.89 -8.48 1.02
N LYS A 71 7.16 -7.95 2.20
CA LYS A 71 6.38 -6.86 2.81
C LYS A 71 6.90 -5.46 2.47
N SER A 72 8.16 -5.34 2.09
CA SER A 72 8.81 -4.05 1.87
C SER A 72 9.84 -4.12 0.75
N LEU A 73 10.25 -2.96 0.25
CA LEU A 73 11.40 -2.86 -0.65
C LEU A 73 12.71 -3.24 0.04
N ASP A 74 12.84 -2.95 1.34
CA ASP A 74 14.06 -3.25 2.10
C ASP A 74 14.30 -4.77 2.19
N GLU A 75 13.24 -5.57 2.36
CA GLU A 75 13.33 -7.05 2.36
C GLU A 75 13.73 -7.62 1.01
N SER A 76 13.45 -6.91 -0.08
CA SER A 76 13.75 -7.32 -1.46
C SER A 76 14.99 -6.67 -2.05
N GLN A 77 15.73 -5.85 -1.30
CA GLN A 77 16.93 -5.16 -1.79
C GLN A 77 18.06 -6.12 -2.19
N ASP A 78 18.21 -7.23 -1.47
CA ASP A 78 19.19 -8.26 -1.81
C ASP A 78 18.89 -8.94 -3.16
N PHE A 79 17.71 -8.73 -3.70
CA PHE A 79 17.30 -9.23 -5.01
C PHE A 79 18.15 -8.69 -6.15
N ASP A 80 18.58 -7.42 -6.09
CA ASP A 80 19.47 -6.81 -7.10
C ASP A 80 20.94 -7.23 -6.94
N SER A 81 21.33 -7.79 -5.78
CA SER A 81 22.71 -8.20 -5.48
C SER A 81 22.97 -9.69 -5.70
N THR A 82 21.92 -10.51 -5.74
CA THR A 82 21.98 -11.94 -6.05
C THR A 82 21.53 -12.21 -7.49
N VAL A 83 22.01 -13.31 -8.09
CA VAL A 83 21.46 -13.74 -9.39
C VAL A 83 19.98 -14.04 -9.19
N PRO A 84 19.08 -13.28 -9.83
CA PRO A 84 17.66 -13.45 -9.61
C PRO A 84 17.21 -14.86 -10.04
N THR A 85 16.41 -15.51 -9.21
CA THR A 85 15.89 -16.83 -9.52
C THR A 85 14.68 -16.73 -10.45
N HIS A 86 14.60 -17.64 -11.42
CA HIS A 86 13.45 -17.75 -12.32
C HIS A 86 12.14 -17.81 -11.54
N GLY A 87 11.21 -16.90 -11.80
CA GLY A 87 9.92 -16.88 -11.12
C GLY A 87 9.35 -15.50 -10.85
N LEU A 88 8.31 -15.48 -10.04
CA LEU A 88 7.59 -14.27 -9.64
C LEU A 88 8.03 -13.83 -8.24
N HIS A 89 8.49 -12.60 -8.15
CA HIS A 89 8.91 -11.94 -6.92
C HIS A 89 8.00 -10.73 -6.70
N THR A 90 7.14 -10.78 -5.70
CA THR A 90 6.12 -9.76 -5.49
C THR A 90 6.23 -9.13 -4.11
N ARG A 91 6.03 -7.83 -4.05
CA ARG A 91 5.95 -7.03 -2.82
C ARG A 91 4.50 -6.68 -2.61
N ILE A 92 3.94 -7.08 -1.48
CA ILE A 92 2.54 -6.79 -1.18
C ILE A 92 2.39 -6.18 0.21
N PHE A 93 1.57 -5.15 0.28
CA PHE A 93 1.09 -4.58 1.53
C PHE A 93 -0.26 -3.89 1.31
N SER A 94 -1.33 -4.43 1.92
CA SER A 94 -2.69 -3.99 1.65
C SER A 94 -3.04 -4.14 0.16
N ASP A 95 -3.54 -3.10 -0.48
CA ASP A 95 -3.85 -3.03 -1.91
C ASP A 95 -2.67 -2.65 -2.80
N ASP A 96 -1.52 -2.35 -2.20
CA ASP A 96 -0.33 -1.95 -2.94
C ASP A 96 0.50 -3.18 -3.32
N CYS A 97 0.85 -3.30 -4.59
CA CYS A 97 1.57 -4.45 -5.12
C CYS A 97 2.53 -4.02 -6.22
N SER A 98 3.78 -4.48 -6.11
CA SER A 98 4.81 -4.30 -7.12
C SER A 98 5.55 -5.61 -7.33
N SER A 99 5.74 -6.01 -8.58
CA SER A 99 6.25 -7.32 -8.94
C SER A 99 7.44 -7.26 -9.88
N THR A 100 8.27 -8.27 -9.76
CA THR A 100 9.37 -8.54 -10.68
C THR A 100 9.24 -9.99 -11.13
N TYR A 101 9.26 -10.23 -12.44
CA TYR A 101 9.32 -11.56 -12.99
C TYR A 101 10.66 -11.79 -13.67
N VAL A 102 11.30 -12.90 -13.35
CA VAL A 102 12.55 -13.32 -13.98
C VAL A 102 12.24 -14.47 -14.91
N THR A 103 12.50 -14.29 -16.20
CA THR A 103 12.31 -15.31 -17.22
C THR A 103 13.36 -16.42 -17.06
N ARG A 104 13.15 -17.52 -17.75
CA ARG A 104 14.11 -18.63 -17.77
C ARG A 104 15.50 -18.25 -18.28
N ASP A 105 15.54 -17.31 -19.23
CA ASP A 105 16.79 -16.83 -19.85
C ASP A 105 17.44 -15.69 -19.06
N GLY A 106 16.87 -15.31 -17.91
CA GLY A 106 17.40 -14.31 -17.02
C GLY A 106 16.97 -12.86 -17.33
N GLU A 107 16.05 -12.65 -18.27
CA GLU A 107 15.44 -11.34 -18.48
C GLU A 107 14.60 -10.96 -17.26
N ILE A 108 14.69 -9.69 -16.84
CA ILE A 108 13.98 -9.19 -15.67
C ILE A 108 12.88 -8.23 -16.14
N LEU A 109 11.65 -8.55 -15.78
CA LEU A 109 10.47 -7.77 -16.10
C LEU A 109 9.91 -7.13 -14.83
N TYR A 110 9.65 -5.82 -14.88
CA TYR A 110 9.11 -5.06 -13.75
C TYR A 110 7.69 -4.60 -14.06
N PHE A 111 6.77 -4.76 -13.10
CA PHE A 111 5.41 -4.25 -13.24
C PHE A 111 4.77 -3.94 -11.90
N ASP A 112 3.96 -2.89 -11.88
CA ASP A 112 3.13 -2.52 -10.75
C ASP A 112 1.67 -2.92 -11.05
N THR A 113 0.94 -3.38 -10.03
CA THR A 113 -0.48 -3.71 -10.15
C THR A 113 -1.31 -2.83 -9.23
N ASP A 114 -2.43 -2.32 -9.75
CA ASP A 114 -3.44 -1.61 -8.98
C ASP A 114 -4.77 -2.36 -9.04
N ILE A 115 -5.34 -2.66 -7.87
CA ILE A 115 -6.62 -3.37 -7.79
C ILE A 115 -7.73 -2.35 -7.98
N SER A 116 -8.51 -2.52 -9.04
CA SER A 116 -9.63 -1.64 -9.35
C SER A 116 -10.68 -1.69 -8.24
N SER A 117 -10.90 -0.53 -7.57
CA SER A 117 -11.90 -0.43 -6.51
C SER A 117 -11.78 -1.52 -5.43
N CYS A 118 -10.59 -1.80 -4.94
CA CYS A 118 -10.25 -2.90 -4.03
C CYS A 118 -11.27 -3.06 -2.88
N ASP A 119 -11.62 -1.97 -2.19
CA ASP A 119 -12.59 -2.01 -1.09
C ASP A 119 -13.98 -2.52 -1.53
N SER A 120 -14.39 -2.21 -2.77
CA SER A 120 -15.67 -2.66 -3.34
C SER A 120 -15.60 -4.08 -3.89
N GLY A 121 -14.43 -4.51 -4.36
CA GLY A 121 -14.15 -5.87 -4.85
C GLY A 121 -14.06 -6.90 -3.72
N ASN A 122 -13.80 -6.48 -2.49
CA ASN A 122 -13.78 -7.35 -1.32
C ASN A 122 -15.20 -7.77 -0.92
N THR A 123 -15.69 -8.84 -1.55
CA THR A 123 -17.04 -9.37 -1.39
C THR A 123 -17.16 -10.34 -0.21
N PHE A 124 -18.34 -10.94 -0.07
CA PHE A 124 -18.64 -11.93 0.97
C PHE A 124 -17.58 -13.04 1.09
N ALA A 125 -16.99 -13.50 -0.03
CA ALA A 125 -15.98 -14.55 -0.02
C ALA A 125 -14.74 -14.16 0.81
N MET A 126 -14.27 -12.92 0.68
CA MET A 126 -13.12 -12.41 1.44
C MET A 126 -13.43 -12.36 2.94
N PHE A 127 -14.62 -11.89 3.31
CA PHE A 127 -15.04 -11.87 4.72
C PHE A 127 -15.30 -13.26 5.29
N TYR A 128 -15.72 -14.20 4.46
CA TYR A 128 -15.85 -15.60 4.87
C TYR A 128 -14.50 -16.20 5.22
N VAL A 129 -13.48 -16.00 4.36
CA VAL A 129 -12.10 -16.44 4.62
C VAL A 129 -11.56 -15.78 5.88
N LEU A 130 -11.75 -14.46 6.04
CA LEU A 130 -11.38 -13.74 7.26
C LEU A 130 -12.07 -14.32 8.49
N GLY A 131 -13.36 -14.64 8.39
CA GLY A 131 -14.14 -15.26 9.46
C GLY A 131 -13.61 -16.65 9.86
N ILE A 132 -13.18 -17.46 8.91
CA ILE A 132 -12.52 -18.75 9.18
C ILE A 132 -11.20 -18.50 9.92
N PHE A 133 -10.38 -17.58 9.42
CA PHE A 133 -9.11 -17.23 10.04
C PHE A 133 -9.29 -16.76 11.49
N MET A 134 -10.26 -15.88 11.75
CA MET A 134 -10.60 -15.43 13.10
C MET A 134 -11.01 -16.59 14.02
N LYS A 135 -11.78 -17.56 13.52
CA LYS A 135 -12.15 -18.75 14.30
C LYS A 135 -10.94 -19.63 14.63
N LEU A 136 -10.05 -19.84 13.67
CA LEU A 136 -8.80 -20.59 13.87
C LEU A 136 -7.88 -19.89 14.87
N ALA A 137 -7.92 -18.57 14.92
CA ALA A 137 -7.20 -17.76 15.89
C ALA A 137 -7.85 -17.71 17.28
N GLY A 138 -8.95 -18.44 17.50
CA GLY A 138 -9.61 -18.56 18.79
C GLY A 138 -10.76 -17.57 19.06
N PHE A 139 -11.16 -16.75 18.07
CA PHE A 139 -12.32 -15.88 18.23
C PHE A 139 -13.63 -16.68 18.15
N GLY A 140 -14.54 -16.42 19.09
CA GLY A 140 -15.85 -17.08 19.11
C GLY A 140 -16.70 -16.71 17.89
N LYS A 141 -17.62 -17.62 17.51
CA LYS A 141 -18.57 -17.44 16.41
C LYS A 141 -19.33 -16.11 16.48
N TYR A 142 -19.63 -15.62 17.69
CA TYR A 142 -20.31 -14.35 17.89
C TYR A 142 -19.53 -13.17 17.34
N VAL A 143 -18.21 -13.07 17.61
CA VAL A 143 -17.36 -11.98 17.13
C VAL A 143 -17.31 -11.98 15.61
N ALA A 144 -17.09 -13.14 14.99
CA ALA A 144 -17.06 -13.28 13.53
C ALA A 144 -18.40 -12.85 12.87
N THR A 145 -19.53 -13.19 13.50
CA THR A 145 -20.87 -12.82 13.02
C THR A 145 -21.11 -11.31 13.17
N GLN A 146 -20.71 -10.70 14.28
CA GLN A 146 -20.86 -9.25 14.49
C GLN A 146 -20.04 -8.46 13.50
N PHE A 147 -18.85 -8.91 13.18
CA PHE A 147 -18.02 -8.29 12.12
C PHE A 147 -18.74 -8.21 10.76
N SER A 148 -19.47 -9.25 10.38
CA SER A 148 -20.28 -9.24 9.14
C SER A 148 -21.45 -8.26 9.25
N ARG A 149 -22.15 -8.28 10.39
CA ARG A 149 -23.37 -7.44 10.61
C ARG A 149 -23.08 -5.94 10.66
N LEU A 150 -21.90 -5.53 11.10
CA LEU A 150 -21.51 -4.11 11.12
C LEU A 150 -21.58 -3.44 9.73
N ARG A 151 -21.62 -4.23 8.66
CA ARG A 151 -21.70 -3.78 7.27
C ARG A 151 -23.10 -3.77 6.67
N GLU A 152 -24.11 -4.18 7.41
CA GLU A 152 -25.49 -4.22 6.93
C GLU A 152 -26.10 -2.82 6.70
N SER A 153 -25.53 -1.78 7.30
CA SER A 153 -25.96 -0.41 7.06
C SER A 153 -24.84 0.60 7.17
N ILE A 154 -24.92 1.64 6.34
CA ILE A 154 -24.03 2.78 6.36
C ILE A 154 -24.84 4.01 6.72
N THR A 155 -24.40 4.75 7.73
CA THR A 155 -24.98 6.04 8.10
C THR A 155 -24.08 7.17 7.64
N ILE A 156 -24.60 8.02 6.76
CA ILE A 156 -23.95 9.26 6.33
C ILE A 156 -24.60 10.40 7.11
N ARG A 157 -23.81 11.17 7.85
CA ARG A 157 -24.28 12.32 8.60
C ARG A 157 -24.01 13.60 7.83
N ASN A 158 -24.97 14.51 7.81
CA ASN A 158 -24.75 15.84 7.27
C ASN A 158 -23.79 16.62 8.22
N PRO A 159 -22.63 17.12 7.73
CA PRO A 159 -21.72 17.91 8.57
C PRO A 159 -22.35 19.21 9.08
N SER A 160 -23.30 19.77 8.33
CA SER A 160 -23.96 21.05 8.63
C SER A 160 -25.18 20.89 9.54
N ASP A 161 -25.83 19.73 9.56
CA ASP A 161 -26.95 19.42 10.43
C ASP A 161 -26.79 18.03 11.08
N LYS A 162 -26.54 18.02 12.39
CA LYS A 162 -26.34 16.78 13.16
C LYS A 162 -27.58 15.87 13.25
N HIS A 163 -28.76 16.41 12.97
CA HIS A 163 -30.03 15.67 13.01
C HIS A 163 -30.34 15.00 11.68
N GLU A 164 -29.79 15.53 10.59
CA GLU A 164 -29.96 14.94 9.28
C GLU A 164 -28.97 13.79 9.03
N ARG A 165 -29.52 12.65 8.67
CA ARG A 165 -28.75 11.44 8.36
C ARG A 165 -29.39 10.66 7.22
N LEU A 166 -28.57 10.14 6.34
CA LEU A 166 -28.96 9.16 5.33
C LEU A 166 -28.48 7.77 5.78
N VAL A 167 -29.37 6.79 5.76
CA VAL A 167 -29.03 5.39 6.04
C VAL A 167 -29.13 4.60 4.75
N ILE A 168 -28.02 4.05 4.29
CA ILE A 168 -27.94 3.20 3.11
C ILE A 168 -27.78 1.76 3.57
N LYS A 169 -28.58 0.86 3.00
CA LYS A 169 -28.41 -0.59 3.16
C LYS A 169 -27.78 -1.12 1.89
N PRO A 170 -26.49 -1.53 1.91
CA PRO A 170 -25.83 -2.09 0.75
C PRO A 170 -26.48 -3.41 0.33
N VAL A 171 -26.56 -3.66 -0.97
CA VAL A 171 -27.04 -4.93 -1.52
C VAL A 171 -26.03 -6.05 -1.28
N GLN A 172 -24.75 -5.69 -1.25
CA GLN A 172 -23.63 -6.60 -1.02
C GLN A 172 -22.76 -6.12 0.14
N ILE A 173 -22.10 -7.05 0.81
CA ILE A 173 -21.08 -6.73 1.80
C ILE A 173 -19.89 -6.11 1.04
N PHE A 174 -19.37 -5.02 1.57
CA PHE A 174 -18.20 -4.32 1.02
C PHE A 174 -17.25 -3.94 2.16
N GLN A 175 -15.98 -3.68 1.81
CA GLN A 175 -15.00 -3.19 2.75
C GLN A 175 -15.14 -1.69 2.95
N GLY A 176 -15.22 -1.26 4.21
CA GLY A 176 -15.15 0.15 4.55
C GLY A 176 -13.71 0.64 4.62
N SER A 177 -13.33 1.63 3.81
CA SER A 177 -11.95 2.11 3.68
C SER A 177 -11.30 2.65 4.97
N GLY A 178 -12.05 2.84 6.03
CA GLY A 178 -11.57 3.27 7.35
C GLY A 178 -11.83 2.25 8.44
N CYS A 179 -12.20 1.04 8.09
CA CYS A 179 -12.33 -0.04 9.04
C CYS A 179 -10.94 -0.62 9.39
N PRO A 180 -10.73 -1.09 10.62
CA PRO A 180 -9.43 -1.58 11.08
C PRO A 180 -8.88 -2.73 10.24
N GLU A 181 -9.74 -3.61 9.78
CA GLU A 181 -9.39 -4.78 8.98
C GLU A 181 -9.12 -4.46 7.50
N THR A 182 -9.35 -3.23 7.04
CA THR A 182 -9.18 -2.85 5.63
C THR A 182 -7.81 -3.25 5.10
N THR A 183 -6.75 -2.91 5.83
CA THR A 183 -5.38 -3.23 5.43
C THR A 183 -5.18 -4.72 5.25
N VAL A 184 -5.77 -5.54 6.10
CA VAL A 184 -5.59 -7.01 6.08
C VAL A 184 -6.42 -7.67 5.01
N VAL A 185 -7.67 -7.26 4.86
CA VAL A 185 -8.55 -7.80 3.80
C VAL A 185 -7.98 -7.47 2.43
N ASN A 186 -7.50 -6.25 2.24
CA ASN A 186 -6.83 -5.84 1.01
C ASN A 186 -5.50 -6.59 0.81
N HIS A 187 -4.74 -6.84 1.89
CA HIS A 187 -3.53 -7.67 1.82
C HIS A 187 -3.84 -9.11 1.42
N LEU A 188 -4.92 -9.68 1.95
CA LEU A 188 -5.39 -11.01 1.54
C LEU A 188 -5.76 -11.03 0.05
N ALA A 189 -6.42 -9.99 -0.47
CA ALA A 189 -6.73 -9.86 -1.88
C ALA A 189 -5.45 -9.85 -2.73
N SER A 190 -4.48 -9.00 -2.40
CA SER A 190 -3.19 -8.93 -3.09
C SER A 190 -2.42 -10.25 -3.03
N PHE A 191 -2.46 -10.95 -1.89
CA PHE A 191 -1.86 -12.26 -1.74
C PHE A 191 -2.51 -13.30 -2.67
N LEU A 192 -3.83 -13.38 -2.70
CA LEU A 192 -4.56 -14.32 -3.56
C LEU A 192 -4.33 -14.02 -5.05
N ILE A 193 -4.30 -12.74 -5.43
CA ILE A 193 -3.96 -12.31 -6.79
C ILE A 193 -2.55 -12.78 -7.15
N SER A 194 -1.56 -12.53 -6.30
CA SER A 194 -0.15 -12.92 -6.55
C SER A 194 0.01 -14.44 -6.69
N VAL A 195 -0.67 -15.21 -5.86
CA VAL A 195 -0.69 -16.68 -5.97
C VAL A 195 -1.36 -17.13 -7.27
N SER A 196 -2.49 -16.53 -7.63
CA SER A 196 -3.20 -16.85 -8.87
C SER A 196 -2.35 -16.52 -10.10
N MET A 197 -1.70 -15.36 -10.13
CA MET A 197 -0.76 -15.00 -11.19
C MET A 197 0.35 -16.03 -11.33
N PHE A 198 0.96 -16.43 -10.22
CA PHE A 198 2.00 -17.46 -10.23
C PHE A 198 1.51 -18.79 -10.81
N VAL A 199 0.31 -19.24 -10.41
CA VAL A 199 -0.28 -20.48 -10.93
C VAL A 199 -0.52 -20.37 -12.46
N PHE A 200 -1.02 -19.25 -12.95
CA PHE A 200 -1.24 -19.02 -14.38
C PHE A 200 0.07 -18.98 -15.17
N ILE A 201 1.11 -18.35 -14.63
CA ILE A 201 2.47 -18.36 -15.20
C ILE A 201 3.00 -19.81 -15.27
N CYS A 202 2.89 -20.55 -14.17
CA CYS A 202 3.31 -21.97 -14.14
C CYS A 202 2.57 -22.77 -15.21
N TYR A 203 1.27 -22.61 -15.32
CA TYR A 203 0.45 -23.29 -16.31
C TYR A 203 0.91 -22.98 -17.75
N ALA A 204 1.09 -21.70 -18.07
CA ALA A 204 1.58 -21.28 -19.38
C ALA A 204 2.99 -21.83 -19.68
N ASN A 205 3.90 -21.71 -18.74
CA ASN A 205 5.29 -22.18 -18.92
C ASN A 205 5.42 -23.71 -18.96
N SER A 206 4.46 -24.46 -18.44
CA SER A 206 4.43 -25.92 -18.51
C SER A 206 3.95 -26.47 -19.88
N GLY A 207 3.65 -25.59 -20.83
CA GLY A 207 3.21 -25.99 -22.17
C GLY A 207 1.74 -26.40 -22.29
N PHE A 208 0.94 -26.19 -21.24
CA PHE A 208 -0.51 -26.40 -21.30
C PHE A 208 -1.26 -25.21 -21.93
N GLY A 209 -0.62 -24.05 -21.99
CA GLY A 209 -1.12 -22.86 -22.67
C GLY A 209 -0.73 -22.81 -24.16
N PRO A 210 -1.32 -21.90 -24.94
CA PRO A 210 -1.00 -21.73 -26.35
C PRO A 210 0.42 -21.18 -26.58
N LYS A 211 0.97 -20.47 -25.59
CA LYS A 211 2.29 -19.85 -25.60
C LYS A 211 2.85 -19.82 -24.18
N ARG A 212 4.15 -19.93 -24.04
CA ARG A 212 4.80 -19.80 -22.74
C ARG A 212 4.79 -18.34 -22.30
N PHE A 213 4.66 -18.08 -21.01
CA PHE A 213 4.68 -16.73 -20.47
C PHE A 213 6.01 -16.00 -20.79
N ASP A 214 7.13 -16.72 -20.74
CA ASP A 214 8.45 -16.20 -21.10
C ASP A 214 8.50 -15.65 -22.54
N ASP A 215 7.75 -16.27 -23.45
CA ASP A 215 7.76 -15.94 -24.87
C ASP A 215 6.65 -14.93 -25.29
N MET A 216 5.80 -14.51 -24.33
CA MET A 216 4.71 -13.56 -24.56
C MET A 216 5.24 -12.14 -24.65
N ASN A 217 4.55 -11.29 -25.43
CA ASN A 217 4.73 -9.84 -25.37
C ASN A 217 3.98 -9.23 -24.16
N GLU A 218 4.15 -7.93 -23.89
CA GLU A 218 3.52 -7.25 -22.76
C GLU A 218 2.00 -7.33 -22.74
N GLU A 219 1.35 -7.20 -23.89
CA GLU A 219 -0.11 -7.26 -24.02
C GLU A 219 -0.61 -8.67 -23.67
N GLU A 220 0.00 -9.71 -24.22
CA GLU A 220 -0.33 -11.10 -23.91
C GLU A 220 -0.11 -11.45 -22.43
N ARG A 221 1.00 -10.94 -21.84
CA ARG A 221 1.31 -11.09 -20.42
C ARG A 221 0.27 -10.40 -19.55
N SER A 222 -0.11 -9.16 -19.89
CA SER A 222 -1.14 -8.40 -19.19
C SER A 222 -2.47 -9.13 -19.19
N GLU A 223 -2.90 -9.61 -20.35
CA GLU A 223 -4.16 -10.35 -20.49
C GLU A 223 -4.17 -11.63 -19.63
N LEU A 224 -3.06 -12.36 -19.58
CA LEU A 224 -2.93 -13.55 -18.73
C LEU A 224 -3.01 -13.22 -17.25
N LEU A 225 -2.31 -12.18 -16.81
CA LEU A 225 -2.27 -11.76 -15.40
C LEU A 225 -3.61 -11.16 -14.96
N GLU A 226 -4.28 -10.40 -15.82
CA GLU A 226 -5.64 -9.89 -15.58
C GLU A 226 -6.65 -11.05 -15.43
N LYS A 227 -6.57 -12.05 -16.29
CA LYS A 227 -7.38 -13.29 -16.16
C LYS A 227 -7.11 -14.02 -14.85
N ALA A 228 -5.85 -14.05 -14.42
CA ALA A 228 -5.47 -14.65 -13.14
C ALA A 228 -6.09 -13.90 -11.95
N ALA A 229 -6.09 -12.57 -11.97
CA ALA A 229 -6.73 -11.76 -10.94
C ALA A 229 -8.25 -11.93 -10.95
N PHE A 230 -8.85 -11.94 -12.14
CA PHE A 230 -10.28 -12.15 -12.30
C PHE A 230 -10.74 -13.52 -11.76
N ALA A 231 -9.91 -14.56 -11.90
CA ALA A 231 -10.19 -15.89 -11.36
C ALA A 231 -10.35 -15.92 -9.83
N VAL A 232 -9.78 -14.93 -9.11
CA VAL A 232 -9.95 -14.77 -7.65
C VAL A 232 -10.89 -13.60 -7.30
N GLY A 233 -11.61 -13.07 -8.29
CA GLY A 233 -12.69 -12.11 -8.11
C GLY A 233 -12.26 -10.64 -8.10
N HIS A 234 -11.11 -10.31 -8.65
CA HIS A 234 -10.60 -8.93 -8.70
C HIS A 234 -10.23 -8.51 -10.11
N ASP A 235 -10.53 -7.25 -10.44
CA ASP A 235 -10.01 -6.59 -11.62
C ASP A 235 -8.75 -5.81 -11.24
N ILE A 236 -7.71 -5.92 -12.07
CA ILE A 236 -6.46 -5.19 -11.89
C ILE A 236 -6.11 -4.38 -13.13
N THR A 237 -5.25 -3.39 -12.94
CA THR A 237 -4.51 -2.75 -14.02
C THR A 237 -3.03 -3.03 -13.83
N ILE A 238 -2.30 -3.24 -14.92
CA ILE A 238 -0.88 -3.58 -14.93
C ILE A 238 -0.14 -2.44 -15.61
N GLU A 239 0.88 -1.94 -14.94
CA GLU A 239 1.78 -0.92 -15.47
C GLU A 239 3.18 -1.52 -15.58
N TRP A 240 3.62 -1.84 -16.79
CA TRP A 240 4.97 -2.30 -17.08
C TRP A 240 5.98 -1.16 -16.87
N ARG A 241 7.17 -1.51 -16.38
CA ARG A 241 8.25 -0.58 -16.09
C ARG A 241 9.51 -1.02 -16.80
N GLU A 242 10.23 -0.07 -17.38
CA GLU A 242 11.47 -0.35 -18.12
C GLU A 242 12.62 -0.70 -17.15
N ASN A 243 12.61 -0.12 -15.95
CA ASN A 243 13.68 -0.31 -14.98
C ASN A 243 13.13 -0.32 -13.54
N PRO A 244 13.92 -0.85 -12.56
CA PRO A 244 13.47 -0.94 -11.17
C PRO A 244 13.21 0.42 -10.51
N ALA A 245 13.88 1.50 -10.93
CA ALA A 245 13.66 2.82 -10.34
C ALA A 245 12.26 3.38 -10.66
N GLU A 246 11.61 2.91 -11.72
CA GLU A 246 10.25 3.31 -12.08
C GLU A 246 9.18 2.58 -11.28
N THR A 247 9.49 1.43 -10.67
CA THR A 247 8.54 0.71 -9.82
C THR A 247 8.16 1.53 -8.61
N GLN A 248 6.92 1.36 -8.15
CA GLN A 248 6.43 2.06 -6.97
C GLN A 248 5.77 1.09 -5.99
N PHE A 249 6.25 1.07 -4.76
CA PHE A 249 5.64 0.32 -3.68
C PHE A 249 5.52 1.18 -2.42
N LEU A 250 4.30 1.34 -1.88
CA LEU A 250 3.99 2.19 -0.73
C LEU A 250 4.51 3.63 -0.90
N LYS A 251 4.53 4.14 -2.14
CA LYS A 251 5.06 5.45 -2.54
C LYS A 251 6.57 5.60 -2.36
N TYR A 252 7.28 4.49 -2.36
CA TYR A 252 8.74 4.41 -2.43
C TYR A 252 9.17 3.75 -3.74
N SER A 253 10.39 4.06 -4.15
CA SER A 253 11.05 3.43 -5.30
C SER A 253 12.51 3.11 -4.96
N PRO A 254 13.11 2.04 -5.52
CA PRO A 254 14.49 1.66 -5.25
C PRO A 254 15.44 2.45 -6.16
N LEU A 255 15.95 3.59 -5.70
CA LEU A 255 16.86 4.44 -6.44
C LEU A 255 18.33 4.09 -6.20
N LEU A 256 19.16 4.19 -7.24
CA LEU A 256 20.58 3.89 -7.16
C LEU A 256 21.33 5.03 -6.45
N ALA A 257 21.96 4.74 -5.31
CA ALA A 257 22.79 5.69 -4.59
C ALA A 257 24.21 5.73 -5.17
N GLU A 258 25.00 6.76 -4.84
CA GLU A 258 26.41 6.86 -5.21
C GLU A 258 27.27 5.67 -4.73
N SER A 259 26.81 4.99 -3.67
CA SER A 259 27.43 3.77 -3.17
C SER A 259 27.29 2.55 -4.10
N GLY A 260 26.52 2.66 -5.19
CA GLY A 260 26.16 1.55 -6.07
C GLY A 260 25.04 0.65 -5.54
N MET A 261 24.46 0.98 -4.39
CA MET A 261 23.33 0.26 -3.81
C MET A 261 22.01 0.93 -4.20
N ARG A 262 20.98 0.12 -4.47
CA ARG A 262 19.62 0.66 -4.57
C ARG A 262 19.05 0.90 -3.17
N VAL A 263 18.52 2.10 -2.97
CA VAL A 263 18.02 2.56 -1.67
C VAL A 263 16.55 2.91 -1.80
N ASN A 264 15.76 2.39 -0.87
CA ASN A 264 14.34 2.68 -0.80
C ASN A 264 14.11 4.18 -0.55
N THR A 265 13.54 4.87 -1.52
CA THR A 265 13.38 6.33 -1.51
C THR A 265 11.94 6.73 -1.70
N ARG A 266 11.43 7.59 -0.82
CA ARG A 266 10.07 8.13 -0.95
C ARG A 266 9.96 9.00 -2.20
N ASN A 267 8.95 8.73 -3.02
CA ASN A 267 8.71 9.50 -4.25
C ASN A 267 8.42 10.97 -3.97
N PHE A 268 9.01 11.87 -4.75
CA PHE A 268 8.84 13.32 -4.59
C PHE A 268 7.39 13.75 -4.71
N GLY A 269 6.60 13.14 -5.59
CA GLY A 269 5.16 13.41 -5.66
C GLY A 269 4.44 13.17 -4.32
N ALA A 270 4.84 12.14 -3.57
CA ALA A 270 4.30 11.90 -2.22
C ALA A 270 4.79 12.94 -1.20
N ILE A 271 6.05 13.37 -1.31
CA ILE A 271 6.63 14.43 -0.46
C ILE A 271 5.92 15.76 -0.73
N PHE A 272 5.84 16.20 -1.99
CA PHE A 272 5.20 17.46 -2.37
C PHE A 272 3.70 17.49 -2.04
N ARG A 273 3.02 16.35 -2.23
CA ARG A 273 1.62 16.22 -1.78
C ARG A 273 1.51 16.34 -0.26
N GLY A 274 2.48 15.81 0.49
CA GLY A 274 2.53 15.96 1.96
C GLY A 274 2.80 17.38 2.43
N LEU A 275 3.50 18.20 1.64
CA LEU A 275 3.72 19.62 1.91
C LEU A 275 2.48 20.47 1.59
N GLY A 276 1.57 19.99 0.75
CA GLY A 276 0.29 20.65 0.50
C GLY A 276 -0.65 20.46 1.69
N THR A 277 -1.24 21.54 2.19
CA THR A 277 -2.18 21.51 3.33
C THR A 277 -3.57 21.96 2.94
N ALA A 278 -4.59 21.30 3.49
CA ALA A 278 -5.94 21.83 3.56
C ALA A 278 -6.17 22.48 4.94
N ASN A 279 -7.11 23.43 5.02
CA ASN A 279 -7.41 24.12 6.28
C ASN A 279 -7.73 23.19 7.46
N GLY A 280 -8.30 22.00 7.19
CA GLY A 280 -8.62 21.01 8.21
C GLY A 280 -7.40 20.28 8.81
N ASP A 281 -6.26 20.30 8.13
CA ASP A 281 -5.04 19.61 8.55
C ASP A 281 -4.22 20.44 9.55
N LEU A 282 -4.45 21.75 9.60
CA LEU A 282 -3.75 22.67 10.48
C LEU A 282 -4.46 22.76 11.83
N SER A 283 -3.94 22.07 12.82
CA SER A 283 -4.41 22.10 14.20
C SER A 283 -3.25 22.33 15.17
N ALA A 284 -3.54 22.81 16.36
CA ALA A 284 -2.53 22.99 17.40
C ALA A 284 -1.77 21.69 17.69
N LYS A 285 -2.48 20.55 17.71
CA LYS A 285 -1.89 19.21 17.90
C LYS A 285 -0.96 18.85 16.73
N THR A 286 -1.40 19.00 15.50
CA THR A 286 -0.61 18.69 14.30
C THR A 286 0.65 19.54 14.21
N LEU A 287 0.56 20.81 14.62
CA LEU A 287 1.72 21.70 14.64
C LEU A 287 2.63 21.55 15.86
N GLY A 288 2.19 20.77 16.86
CA GLY A 288 2.97 20.62 18.11
C GLY A 288 3.06 21.89 18.96
N VAL A 289 2.05 22.75 18.89
CA VAL A 289 2.01 24.03 19.62
C VAL A 289 0.84 24.09 20.60
N SER A 290 0.90 24.98 21.57
CA SER A 290 -0.23 25.23 22.46
C SER A 290 -1.40 25.90 21.72
N LEU A 291 -2.63 25.67 22.20
CA LEU A 291 -3.82 26.30 21.60
C LEU A 291 -3.74 27.83 21.61
N ALA A 292 -3.11 28.42 22.62
CA ALA A 292 -2.90 29.87 22.73
C ALA A 292 -1.95 30.39 21.65
N GLN A 293 -0.86 29.68 21.38
CA GLN A 293 0.06 29.99 20.29
C GLN A 293 -0.63 29.82 18.93
N PHE A 294 -1.31 28.69 18.73
CA PHE A 294 -2.03 28.39 17.49
C PHE A 294 -3.03 29.50 17.10
N ARG A 295 -3.76 30.05 18.08
CA ARG A 295 -4.73 31.13 17.85
C ARG A 295 -4.08 32.45 17.44
N LYS A 296 -2.83 32.70 17.83
CA LYS A 296 -2.09 33.93 17.50
C LYS A 296 -1.37 33.83 16.15
N MET A 297 -1.13 32.62 15.64
CA MET A 297 -0.42 32.43 14.39
C MET A 297 -1.28 32.76 13.18
N THR A 298 -0.68 33.41 12.20
CA THR A 298 -1.22 33.61 10.86
C THR A 298 -1.27 32.28 10.09
N MET A 299 -2.02 32.22 9.00
CA MET A 299 -2.06 31.03 8.15
C MET A 299 -0.70 30.74 7.52
N ALA A 300 0.07 31.76 7.16
CA ALA A 300 1.43 31.61 6.62
C ALA A 300 2.35 30.93 7.64
N GLU A 301 2.36 31.39 8.89
CA GLU A 301 3.15 30.80 9.97
C GLU A 301 2.74 29.36 10.28
N LYS A 302 1.43 29.05 10.27
CA LYS A 302 0.92 27.69 10.44
C LYS A 302 1.39 26.76 9.31
N SER A 303 1.29 27.21 8.06
CA SER A 303 1.73 26.45 6.91
C SER A 303 3.24 26.23 6.91
N GLU A 304 4.03 27.24 7.23
CA GLU A 304 5.48 27.15 7.34
C GLU A 304 5.91 26.13 8.43
N LEU A 305 5.29 26.20 9.61
CA LEU A 305 5.57 25.25 10.69
C LEU A 305 5.15 23.82 10.32
N TYR A 306 4.01 23.67 9.63
CA TYR A 306 3.56 22.37 9.15
C TYR A 306 4.55 21.78 8.14
N CYS A 307 4.93 22.52 7.11
CA CYS A 307 5.91 22.08 6.12
C CYS A 307 7.23 21.68 6.78
N GLY A 308 7.69 22.47 7.75
CA GLY A 308 8.88 22.15 8.52
C GLY A 308 8.76 20.84 9.30
N ASN A 309 7.62 20.56 9.92
CA ASN A 309 7.38 19.28 10.61
C ASN A 309 7.36 18.11 9.62
N VAL A 310 6.77 18.27 8.43
CA VAL A 310 6.82 17.25 7.36
C VAL A 310 8.26 16.96 6.97
N ILE A 311 9.08 17.98 6.72
CA ILE A 311 10.49 17.81 6.32
C ILE A 311 11.32 17.19 7.46
N LYS A 312 11.08 17.56 8.71
CA LYS A 312 11.72 16.91 9.86
C LYS A 312 11.37 15.43 9.96
N GLY A 313 10.13 15.07 9.67
CA GLY A 313 9.68 13.67 9.62
C GLY A 313 10.38 12.84 8.54
N LEU A 314 10.95 13.49 7.52
CA LEU A 314 11.73 12.88 6.43
C LEU A 314 13.25 12.83 6.73
N LYS A 315 13.67 12.95 7.98
CA LYS A 315 15.09 12.96 8.39
C LYS A 315 15.87 11.70 7.99
N HIS A 316 15.18 10.58 7.83
CA HIS A 316 15.77 9.28 7.48
C HIS A 316 15.84 9.03 5.98
N GLU A 317 15.20 9.87 5.16
CA GLU A 317 15.27 9.75 3.70
C GLU A 317 16.70 9.97 3.18
N PRO A 318 17.08 9.30 2.07
CA PRO A 318 18.36 9.54 1.43
C PRO A 318 18.56 11.02 1.10
N ARG A 319 19.82 11.45 1.09
CA ARG A 319 20.19 12.79 0.66
C ARG A 319 20.12 12.89 -0.87
N SER A 320 19.76 14.05 -1.35
CA SER A 320 19.81 14.43 -2.76
C SER A 320 19.77 15.93 -2.88
N LEU A 321 20.07 16.47 -4.05
CA LEU A 321 19.96 17.91 -4.30
C LEU A 321 18.58 18.47 -3.88
N VAL A 322 17.50 17.75 -4.23
CA VAL A 322 16.13 18.16 -3.90
C VAL A 322 15.86 18.08 -2.39
N MET A 323 16.26 16.98 -1.73
CA MET A 323 16.05 16.83 -0.29
C MET A 323 16.86 17.83 0.52
N ASP A 324 18.08 18.12 0.10
CA ASP A 324 18.93 19.10 0.75
C ASP A 324 18.36 20.52 0.58
N ALA A 325 17.85 20.87 -0.61
CA ALA A 325 17.17 22.15 -0.86
C ALA A 325 15.89 22.32 -0.02
N LEU A 326 15.10 21.25 0.13
CA LEU A 326 13.92 21.26 0.99
C LEU A 326 14.29 21.43 2.47
N ARG A 327 15.32 20.74 2.94
CA ARG A 327 15.83 20.88 4.32
C ARG A 327 16.37 22.28 4.59
N ASP A 328 17.06 22.88 3.64
CA ASP A 328 17.57 24.24 3.74
C ASP A 328 16.44 25.27 3.74
N ARG A 329 15.42 25.08 2.90
CA ARG A 329 14.24 25.97 2.81
C ARG A 329 13.42 25.96 4.10
N PHE A 330 13.23 24.79 4.70
CA PHE A 330 12.39 24.61 5.88
C PHE A 330 13.22 24.31 7.14
N ARG A 331 14.34 25.00 7.30
CA ARG A 331 15.13 24.94 8.53
C ARG A 331 14.31 25.46 9.71
N ILE A 332 13.81 24.54 10.52
CA ILE A 332 13.10 24.88 11.75
C ILE A 332 14.02 24.62 12.93
N SER A 333 14.04 25.59 13.86
CA SER A 333 14.70 25.49 15.15
C SER A 333 14.27 24.24 15.94
N ASN A 334 15.15 23.72 16.76
CA ASN A 334 15.05 22.54 17.61
C ASN A 334 13.71 22.34 18.32
N GLY A 335 12.78 21.62 17.72
CA GLY A 335 11.53 21.18 18.32
C GLY A 335 11.36 19.67 18.16
N THR A 336 10.67 19.05 19.08
CA THR A 336 10.21 17.66 18.96
C THR A 336 9.35 17.49 17.73
N ILE A 337 9.60 16.43 16.95
CA ILE A 337 8.76 16.09 15.80
C ILE A 337 7.48 15.45 16.36
N PRO A 338 6.29 15.95 16.01
CA PRO A 338 5.05 15.26 16.37
C PRO A 338 5.05 13.83 15.84
N ASP A 339 4.53 12.89 16.62
CA ASP A 339 4.51 11.44 16.27
C ASP A 339 3.85 11.16 14.92
N ASP A 340 2.85 11.98 14.52
CA ASP A 340 2.16 11.86 13.24
C ASP A 340 3.10 12.01 12.02
N PHE A 341 4.26 12.64 12.18
CA PHE A 341 5.27 12.84 11.12
C PHE A 341 6.46 11.88 11.23
N ASN A 342 6.64 11.19 12.35
CA ASN A 342 7.75 10.27 12.59
C ASN A 342 7.37 8.82 12.28
N ARG A 343 6.92 8.57 11.05
CA ARG A 343 6.39 7.25 10.65
C ARG A 343 7.43 6.28 10.12
N ASP A 344 8.57 6.77 9.69
CA ASP A 344 9.64 5.96 9.11
C ASP A 344 10.87 6.01 10.01
N SER A 345 11.29 4.85 10.51
CA SER A 345 12.42 4.70 11.41
C SER A 345 13.68 4.14 10.74
N THR A 346 13.62 3.68 9.49
CA THR A 346 14.77 3.10 8.79
C THR A 346 15.73 4.20 8.35
N PRO A 347 16.96 4.29 8.89
CA PRO A 347 17.89 5.36 8.55
C PRO A 347 18.56 5.12 7.20
N ARG A 348 18.25 5.97 6.22
CA ARG A 348 18.84 5.95 4.87
C ARG A 348 19.57 7.24 4.52
N SER A 349 19.65 8.18 5.46
CA SER A 349 20.26 9.51 5.27
C SER A 349 21.76 9.51 5.03
N ALA A 350 22.46 8.38 5.27
CA ALA A 350 23.85 8.20 4.94
C ALA A 350 24.08 8.06 3.42
N HIS A 351 23.04 7.69 2.64
CA HIS A 351 23.12 7.53 1.21
C HIS A 351 22.83 8.85 0.51
N TYR A 352 23.53 9.07 -0.62
CA TYR A 352 23.30 10.18 -1.52
C TYR A 352 22.82 9.69 -2.87
N LEU A 353 21.75 10.29 -3.38
CA LEU A 353 21.17 10.00 -4.69
C LEU A 353 21.70 11.04 -5.70
N PRO A 354 22.49 10.62 -6.69
CA PRO A 354 22.95 11.50 -7.73
C PRO A 354 21.81 11.93 -8.65
N LEU A 355 22.02 13.01 -9.41
CA LEU A 355 21.01 13.52 -10.34
C LEU A 355 20.59 12.47 -11.38
N SER A 356 21.52 11.64 -11.84
CA SER A 356 21.24 10.54 -12.77
C SER A 356 20.18 9.56 -12.27
N SER A 357 20.19 9.23 -10.97
CA SER A 357 19.17 8.36 -10.37
C SER A 357 17.81 9.02 -10.31
N LEU A 358 17.78 10.33 -10.10
CA LEU A 358 16.52 11.10 -10.14
C LEU A 358 15.99 11.18 -11.58
N GLN A 359 16.87 11.32 -12.57
CA GLN A 359 16.50 11.29 -13.99
C GLN A 359 15.96 9.91 -14.40
N GLU A 360 16.63 8.82 -13.96
CA GLU A 360 16.15 7.44 -14.19
C GLU A 360 14.69 7.26 -13.70
N ARG A 361 14.35 7.86 -12.55
CA ARG A 361 13.00 7.69 -11.95
C ARG A 361 11.95 8.66 -12.50
N TYR A 362 12.32 9.91 -12.72
CA TYR A 362 11.34 10.98 -12.99
C TYR A 362 11.35 11.45 -14.44
N GLY A 363 12.30 10.97 -15.24
CA GLY A 363 12.57 11.56 -16.53
C GLY A 363 13.11 13.00 -16.38
N GLY A 364 13.71 13.52 -17.35
CA GLY A 364 14.19 14.88 -17.36
C GLY A 364 15.47 14.98 -18.16
N THR A 365 15.48 15.90 -19.09
CA THR A 365 16.71 16.39 -19.72
C THR A 365 17.31 17.46 -18.82
N GLU A 366 18.63 17.56 -18.80
CA GLU A 366 19.39 18.64 -18.15
C GLU A 366 18.83 20.03 -18.42
#